data_b42f7b935dbc771b5be1c93f03efe4fa
#
_entry.id   b42f7b935dbc771b5be1c93f03efe4fa
#
_cell.length_a   1.000
_cell.length_b   1.000
_cell.length_c   1.000
_cell.angle_alpha   90.00
_cell.angle_beta   90.00
_cell.angle_gamma   90.00
#
_symmetry.space_group_name_H-M   'P 1'
#
loop_
_entity.id
_entity.type
_entity.pdbx_description
1 polymer ?
#
loop_
_entity_poly.entity_id
_entity_poly.type
_entity_poly.pdbx_seq_one_letter_code
_entity_poly.pdbx_strand_id
1 'polypeptide(L)'
;PKDYKKAEEVLTKVRPYVSYFHSSKYISDLANGNICVAFGYSGDVFQAAARAEEAGKGIDIQYVIPKEGANLWFDLMAIPADA
;
A
#
# COMPACT_ATOMS: atom_id res chain seq x y z
N PRO A 1 -5.49 16.22 -19.23
CA PRO A 1 -4.04 16.52 -19.19
C PRO A 1 -3.25 15.48 -19.98
N LYS A 2 -2.21 15.94 -20.63
CA LYS A 2 -1.34 15.09 -21.47
C LYS A 2 -0.62 13.99 -20.69
N ASP A 3 -0.47 14.15 -19.39
CA ASP A 3 0.23 13.17 -18.53
C ASP A 3 -0.62 11.93 -18.25
N TYR A 4 -1.94 12.00 -18.39
CA TYR A 4 -2.81 10.85 -18.19
C TYR A 4 -2.60 9.76 -19.23
N LYS A 5 -2.33 10.14 -20.47
CA LYS A 5 -2.04 9.16 -21.52
C LYS A 5 -0.75 8.37 -21.23
N LYS A 6 0.29 9.07 -20.77
CA LYS A 6 1.55 8.45 -20.40
C LYS A 6 1.38 7.52 -19.19
N ALA A 7 0.62 7.94 -18.19
CA ALA A 7 0.29 7.12 -17.03
C ALA A 7 -0.47 5.86 -17.44
N GLU A 8 -1.44 5.98 -18.35
CA GLU A 8 -2.19 4.85 -18.88
C GLU A 8 -1.26 3.84 -19.57
N GLU A 9 -0.32 4.31 -20.38
CA GLU A 9 0.65 3.43 -21.05
C GLU A 9 1.47 2.63 -20.06
N VAL A 10 1.97 3.26 -19.00
CA VAL A 10 2.76 2.60 -17.95
C VAL A 10 1.91 1.60 -17.18
N LEU A 11 0.72 2.00 -16.76
CA LEU A 11 -0.18 1.14 -15.99
C LEU A 11 -0.68 -0.05 -16.82
N THR A 12 -0.89 0.13 -18.11
CA THR A 12 -1.28 -0.94 -19.02
C THR A 12 -0.18 -2.03 -19.09
N LYS A 13 1.09 -1.64 -19.08
CA LYS A 13 2.20 -2.59 -19.06
C LYS A 13 2.27 -3.41 -17.77
N VAL A 14 1.87 -2.82 -16.67
CA VAL A 14 1.90 -3.46 -15.34
C VAL A 14 0.66 -4.30 -15.09
N ARG A 15 -0.48 -3.94 -15.70
CA ARG A 15 -1.79 -4.55 -15.44
C ARG A 15 -1.81 -6.10 -15.47
N PRO A 16 -1.14 -6.78 -16.41
CA PRO A 16 -1.13 -8.25 -16.43
C PRO A 16 -0.55 -8.90 -15.17
N TYR A 17 0.26 -8.17 -14.42
CA TYR A 17 0.91 -8.68 -13.21
C TYR A 17 0.18 -8.29 -11.93
N VAL A 18 -0.93 -7.55 -12.03
CA VAL A 18 -1.69 -7.07 -10.88
C VAL A 18 -2.80 -8.05 -10.56
N SER A 19 -2.81 -8.57 -9.33
CA SER A 19 -3.85 -9.48 -8.87
C SER A 19 -5.18 -8.76 -8.68
N TYR A 20 -5.15 -7.57 -8.07
CA TYR A 20 -6.36 -6.76 -7.86
C TYR A 20 -6.01 -5.33 -7.48
N PHE A 21 -7.02 -4.47 -7.53
CA PHE A 21 -6.97 -3.11 -7.00
C PHE A 21 -7.95 -3.00 -5.83
N HIS A 22 -7.46 -2.62 -4.67
CA HIS A 22 -8.28 -2.45 -3.46
C HIS A 22 -7.53 -1.58 -2.46
N SER A 23 -8.26 -0.81 -1.66
CA SER A 23 -7.65 0.15 -0.72
C SER A 23 -7.21 -0.46 0.61
N SER A 24 -7.68 -1.65 0.98
CA SER A 24 -7.40 -2.23 2.29
C SER A 24 -7.20 -3.75 2.31
N LYS A 25 -7.69 -4.47 1.31
CA LYS A 25 -7.60 -5.94 1.26
C LYS A 25 -6.16 -6.44 1.34
N TYR A 26 -5.21 -5.68 0.80
CA TYR A 26 -3.80 -6.06 0.77
C TYR A 26 -3.19 -6.26 2.17
N ILE A 27 -3.76 -5.64 3.21
CA ILE A 27 -3.25 -5.77 4.58
C ILE A 27 -3.30 -7.24 5.03
N SER A 28 -4.45 -7.87 4.91
CA SER A 28 -4.63 -9.28 5.26
C SER A 28 -3.89 -10.20 4.30
N ASP A 29 -3.92 -9.89 3.00
CA ASP A 29 -3.27 -10.74 2.00
C ASP A 29 -1.75 -10.74 2.11
N LEU A 30 -1.14 -9.62 2.48
CA LEU A 30 0.29 -9.59 2.83
C LEU A 30 0.57 -10.41 4.08
N ALA A 31 -0.21 -10.22 5.14
CA ALA A 31 -0.03 -10.92 6.41
C ALA A 31 -0.16 -12.44 6.27
N ASN A 32 -1.03 -12.89 5.37
CA ASN A 32 -1.26 -14.31 5.11
C ASN A 32 -0.38 -14.92 4.00
N GLY A 33 0.43 -14.09 3.34
CA GLY A 33 1.29 -14.56 2.26
C GLY A 33 0.57 -14.82 0.93
N ASN A 34 -0.65 -14.32 0.77
CA ASN A 34 -1.43 -14.51 -0.47
C ASN A 34 -0.93 -13.63 -1.62
N ILE A 35 -0.24 -12.55 -1.31
CA ILE A 35 0.42 -11.68 -2.28
C ILE A 35 1.86 -11.40 -1.83
N CYS A 36 2.73 -11.11 -2.78
CA CYS A 36 4.16 -10.89 -2.52
C CYS A 36 4.54 -9.43 -2.45
N VAL A 37 3.85 -8.58 -3.19
CA VAL A 37 4.16 -7.15 -3.31
C VAL A 37 2.85 -6.38 -3.30
N ALA A 38 2.82 -5.29 -2.54
CA ALA A 38 1.68 -4.38 -2.52
C ALA A 38 2.16 -2.94 -2.57
N PHE A 39 1.42 -2.09 -3.25
CA PHE A 39 1.54 -0.65 -3.18
C PHE A 39 0.48 -0.15 -2.21
N GLY A 40 0.89 0.44 -1.11
CA GLY A 40 -0.06 0.81 -0.06
C GLY A 40 0.47 1.89 0.89
N TYR A 41 -0.24 2.06 1.98
CA TYR A 41 0.05 3.08 2.99
C TYR A 41 1.01 2.51 4.05
N SER A 42 1.93 3.35 4.54
CA SER A 42 2.95 2.92 5.49
C SER A 42 2.37 2.29 6.77
N GLY A 43 1.37 2.91 7.36
CA GLY A 43 0.73 2.40 8.58
C GLY A 43 0.09 1.03 8.38
N ASP A 44 -0.53 0.81 7.23
CA ASP A 44 -1.14 -0.46 6.87
C ASP A 44 -0.09 -1.57 6.72
N VAL A 45 1.05 -1.24 6.13
CA VAL A 45 2.14 -2.21 5.95
C VAL A 45 2.72 -2.62 7.30
N PHE A 46 2.91 -1.69 8.23
CA PHE A 46 3.37 -1.99 9.57
C PHE A 46 2.35 -2.83 10.34
N GLN A 47 1.06 -2.58 10.16
CA GLN A 47 0.01 -3.39 10.74
C GLN A 47 0.03 -4.82 10.17
N ALA A 48 0.22 -4.96 8.87
CA ALA A 48 0.34 -6.27 8.24
C ALA A 48 1.54 -7.04 8.78
N ALA A 49 2.67 -6.37 8.99
CA ALA A 49 3.86 -6.99 9.55
C ALA A 49 3.61 -7.50 10.97
N ALA A 50 2.95 -6.71 11.81
CA ALA A 50 2.59 -7.12 13.17
C ALA A 50 1.67 -8.35 13.17
N ARG A 51 0.67 -8.36 12.29
CA ARG A 51 -0.24 -9.52 12.15
C ARG A 51 0.48 -10.77 11.67
N ALA A 52 1.44 -10.62 10.75
CA ALA A 52 2.23 -11.74 10.26
C ALA A 52 3.10 -12.33 11.37
N GLU A 53 3.69 -11.48 12.20
CA GLU A 53 4.48 -11.92 13.34
C GLU A 53 3.63 -12.66 14.38
N GLU A 54 2.47 -12.11 14.73
CA GLU A 54 1.53 -12.74 15.67
C GLU A 54 1.05 -14.10 15.17
N ALA A 55 0.85 -14.25 13.89
CA ALA A 55 0.41 -15.52 13.28
C ALA A 55 1.49 -16.59 13.27
N GLY A 56 2.76 -16.20 13.38
CA GLY A 56 3.88 -17.16 13.48
C GLY A 56 4.09 -18.04 12.26
N LYS A 57 3.68 -17.60 11.07
CA LYS A 57 3.78 -18.39 9.83
C LYS A 57 5.11 -18.21 9.08
N GLY A 58 6.05 -17.46 9.64
CA GLY A 58 7.33 -17.20 9.00
C GLY A 58 7.28 -16.20 7.85
N ILE A 59 6.22 -15.41 7.75
CA ILE A 59 6.09 -14.39 6.72
C ILE A 59 6.76 -13.10 7.19
N ASP A 60 7.77 -12.66 6.42
CA ASP A 60 8.52 -11.43 6.70
C ASP A 60 8.08 -10.35 5.73
N ILE A 61 7.51 -9.26 6.26
CA ILE A 61 7.03 -8.13 5.49
C ILE A 61 7.95 -6.95 5.71
N GLN A 62 8.45 -6.39 4.62
CA GLN A 62 9.32 -5.22 4.66
C GLN A 62 8.67 -4.05 3.95
N TYR A 63 8.85 -2.86 4.52
CA TYR A 63 8.40 -1.61 3.93
C TYR A 63 9.57 -0.93 3.22
N VAL A 64 9.35 -0.54 1.98
CA VAL A 64 10.39 0.10 1.15
C VAL A 64 9.82 1.36 0.53
N ILE A 65 10.57 2.46 0.65
CA ILE A 65 10.30 3.67 -0.12
C ILE A 65 11.17 3.56 -1.39
N PRO A 66 10.57 3.52 -2.58
CA PRO A 66 11.36 3.37 -3.80
C PRO A 66 12.22 4.60 -4.06
N LYS A 67 13.29 4.42 -4.83
CA LYS A 67 14.21 5.52 -5.19
C LYS A 67 13.52 6.66 -5.95
N GLU A 68 12.42 6.36 -6.62
CA GLU A 68 11.61 7.34 -7.34
C GLU A 68 10.80 8.24 -6.42
N GLY A 69 10.74 7.90 -5.14
CA GLY A 69 10.02 8.67 -4.14
C GLY A 69 8.65 8.10 -3.79
N ALA A 70 8.01 8.74 -2.85
CA ALA A 70 6.67 8.38 -2.40
C ALA A 70 5.91 9.65 -2.01
N ASN A 71 4.59 9.54 -1.94
CA ASN A 71 3.76 10.63 -1.44
C ASN A 71 3.92 10.79 0.07
N LEU A 72 4.01 12.03 0.51
CA LEU A 72 4.00 12.38 1.93
C LEU A 72 2.76 13.22 2.22
N TRP A 73 2.01 12.83 3.24
CA TRP A 73 0.82 13.57 3.67
C TRP A 73 0.65 13.48 5.17
N PHE A 74 -0.19 14.36 5.71
CA PHE A 74 -0.56 14.36 7.12
C PHE A 74 -2.07 14.41 7.23
N ASP A 75 -2.66 13.43 7.90
CA ASP A 75 -4.07 13.46 8.28
C ASP A 75 -4.20 14.25 9.57
N LEU A 76 -5.09 15.21 9.60
CA LEU A 76 -5.23 16.12 10.72
C LEU A 76 -6.66 16.11 11.24
N MET A 77 -6.78 16.18 12.57
CA MET A 77 -8.05 16.41 13.23
C MET A 77 -8.01 17.78 13.88
N ALA A 78 -9.10 18.52 13.79
CA ALA A 78 -9.20 19.84 14.36
C ALA A 78 -10.54 20.02 15.06
N ILE A 79 -10.54 20.80 16.13
CA ILE A 79 -11.76 21.18 16.83
C ILE A 79 -12.08 22.62 16.42
N PRO A 80 -13.26 22.88 15.82
CA PRO A 80 -13.67 24.25 15.50
C PRO A 80 -13.70 25.13 16.74
N ALA A 81 -13.39 26.41 16.57
CA ALA A 81 -13.32 27.35 17.70
C ALA A 81 -14.67 27.52 18.43
N ASP A 82 -15.77 27.27 17.71
CA ASP A 82 -17.14 27.38 18.23
C ASP A 82 -17.76 26.05 18.63
N ALA A 83 -16.97 25.02 18.72
CA ALA A 83 -17.45 23.68 19.09
C ALA A 83 -17.83 23.60 20.58
#